data_8d40c266fdd732f80b39abfa36f9f2ad
#
_entry.id   8d40c266fdd732f80b39abfa36f9f2ad
#
_cell.length_a   1.000
_cell.length_b   1.000
_cell.length_c   1.000
_cell.angle_alpha   90.00
_cell.angle_beta   90.00
_cell.angle_gamma   90.00
#
_symmetry.space_group_name_H-M   'P 1'
#
loop_
_entity.id
_entity.type
_entity.pdbx_description
1 polymer ?
#
loop_
_entity_poly.entity_id
_entity_poly.type
_entity_poly.pdbx_seq_one_letter_code
_entity_poly.pdbx_strand_id
1 'polypeptide(L)'
;MKRFDVVALGELLIDFTQNGLSGQGNMMMEANPGGAPCNVLAMLQKLGKKTAFVGKVGDDFLGKMLAGVVADAGINTDNLKFDRDVHTTLAFVHTYEDGDRDFSFYRNPGADILLSADEVDESIIKDARLFHFGSLSLTYEVSRAATQKAVAAAKEAGCIVTFDPNLREPLWKTLDEAHDQIDWGMRQCDVLKISDNEIQWFTGREDFDEGIKILQDTYNIPLILLSMGRDGSRAYYGDVVAEAKPFIQENTIETTGAGDTFCACVLNYVLDNGLEDLDTDKLTEMLVFANAAASIITTRKGALKVMPERSEVEKLIAERQ
;
A
#
# COMPACT_ATOMS: atom_id res chain seq x y z
N MET A 1 -1.73 6.40 25.91
CA MET A 1 -2.56 6.10 24.70
C MET A 1 -1.74 6.57 23.52
N LYS A 2 -1.52 5.75 22.50
CA LYS A 2 -0.75 6.15 21.30
C LYS A 2 -1.47 7.27 20.54
N ARG A 3 -0.71 8.24 20.00
CA ARG A 3 -1.24 9.41 19.26
C ARG A 3 -1.82 8.99 17.91
N PHE A 4 -1.18 8.02 17.24
CA PHE A 4 -1.59 7.52 15.94
C PHE A 4 -2.05 6.06 16.00
N ASP A 5 -3.04 5.74 15.20
CA ASP A 5 -3.42 4.34 14.96
C ASP A 5 -2.43 3.71 13.97
N VAL A 6 -2.07 4.41 12.89
CA VAL A 6 -1.13 3.93 11.87
C VAL A 6 -0.14 5.02 11.49
N VAL A 7 1.14 4.64 11.41
CA VAL A 7 2.17 5.39 10.71
C VAL A 7 2.65 4.56 9.52
N ALA A 8 2.73 5.15 8.35
CA ALA A 8 3.28 4.48 7.17
C ALA A 8 4.51 5.24 6.63
N LEU A 9 5.50 4.47 6.12
CA LEU A 9 6.69 5.00 5.47
C LEU A 9 6.77 4.48 4.04
N GLY A 10 7.09 5.37 3.11
CA GLY A 10 7.39 5.01 1.74
C GLY A 10 7.31 6.17 0.75
N GLU A 11 6.95 5.85 -0.48
CA GLU A 11 6.85 6.81 -1.56
C GLU A 11 5.57 7.65 -1.51
N LEU A 12 5.70 8.88 -1.98
CA LEU A 12 4.62 9.78 -2.34
C LEU A 12 5.01 10.44 -3.66
N LEU A 13 4.20 10.26 -4.69
CA LEU A 13 4.55 10.57 -6.07
C LEU A 13 3.33 11.05 -6.87
N ILE A 14 3.57 11.46 -8.12
CA ILE A 14 2.50 11.76 -9.08
C ILE A 14 2.43 10.65 -10.11
N ASP A 15 1.24 10.05 -10.25
CA ASP A 15 0.89 9.19 -11.37
C ASP A 15 0.25 10.03 -12.48
N PHE A 16 1.00 10.23 -13.59
CA PHE A 16 0.46 10.86 -14.78
C PHE A 16 -0.28 9.83 -15.64
N THR A 17 -1.59 9.95 -15.74
CA THR A 17 -2.43 9.10 -16.58
C THR A 17 -2.94 9.88 -17.80
N GLN A 18 -3.07 9.20 -18.93
CA GLN A 18 -3.60 9.84 -20.14
C GLN A 18 -5.07 10.24 -19.96
N ASN A 19 -5.40 11.47 -20.29
CA ASN A 19 -6.76 12.03 -20.18
C ASN A 19 -7.18 12.74 -21.48
N GLY A 20 -7.19 11.98 -22.60
CA GLY A 20 -7.63 12.45 -23.90
C GLY A 20 -6.62 13.35 -24.64
N LEU A 21 -7.13 14.15 -25.57
CA LEU A 21 -6.37 15.09 -26.37
C LEU A 21 -6.86 16.52 -26.18
N SER A 22 -5.94 17.47 -26.24
CA SER A 22 -6.25 18.91 -26.24
C SER A 22 -6.92 19.34 -27.56
N GLY A 23 -7.47 20.54 -27.61
CA GLY A 23 -8.00 21.12 -28.86
C GLY A 23 -6.98 21.27 -29.99
N GLN A 24 -5.69 21.11 -29.71
CA GLN A 24 -4.58 21.11 -30.69
C GLN A 24 -4.13 19.69 -31.07
N GLY A 25 -4.79 18.64 -30.54
CA GLY A 25 -4.40 17.25 -30.76
C GLY A 25 -3.23 16.74 -29.90
N ASN A 26 -2.77 17.54 -28.92
CA ASN A 26 -1.71 17.10 -28.01
C ASN A 26 -2.29 16.21 -26.90
N MET A 27 -1.52 15.17 -26.51
CA MET A 27 -1.87 14.33 -25.37
C MET A 27 -2.02 15.18 -24.09
N MET A 28 -3.11 14.97 -23.37
CA MET A 28 -3.31 15.54 -22.03
C MET A 28 -3.03 14.47 -20.98
N MET A 29 -2.33 14.88 -19.92
CA MET A 29 -2.02 14.01 -18.78
C MET A 29 -2.69 14.57 -17.53
N GLU A 30 -3.35 13.71 -16.77
CA GLU A 30 -3.91 14.02 -15.46
C GLU A 30 -2.89 13.65 -14.38
N ALA A 31 -2.58 14.61 -13.50
CA ALA A 31 -1.64 14.42 -12.39
C ALA A 31 -2.40 13.87 -11.18
N ASN A 32 -2.31 12.58 -10.95
CA ASN A 32 -2.96 11.91 -9.83
C ASN A 32 -1.97 11.75 -8.66
N PRO A 33 -2.29 12.28 -7.46
CA PRO A 33 -1.54 11.98 -6.26
C PRO A 33 -1.60 10.49 -5.95
N GLY A 34 -0.45 9.86 -5.75
CA GLY A 34 -0.31 8.43 -5.53
C GLY A 34 0.84 8.09 -4.58
N GLY A 35 1.08 6.81 -4.41
CA GLY A 35 2.00 6.21 -3.46
C GLY A 35 1.25 5.26 -2.55
N ALA A 36 1.60 3.97 -2.59
CA ALA A 36 0.87 2.93 -1.88
C ALA A 36 0.68 3.22 -0.39
N PRO A 37 1.72 3.66 0.37
CA PRO A 37 1.54 3.96 1.78
C PRO A 37 0.52 5.07 2.04
N CYS A 38 0.50 6.12 1.22
CA CYS A 38 -0.47 7.20 1.37
C CYS A 38 -1.89 6.77 0.97
N ASN A 39 -2.05 5.88 -0.01
CA ASN A 39 -3.34 5.30 -0.36
C ASN A 39 -3.91 4.48 0.82
N VAL A 40 -3.09 3.65 1.46
CA VAL A 40 -3.46 2.92 2.68
C VAL A 40 -3.90 3.89 3.78
N LEU A 41 -3.11 4.93 4.05
CA LEU A 41 -3.44 5.93 5.08
C LEU A 41 -4.73 6.69 4.77
N ALA A 42 -4.96 7.06 3.51
CA ALA A 42 -6.16 7.78 3.09
C ALA A 42 -7.44 6.93 3.31
N MET A 43 -7.41 5.63 2.97
CA MET A 43 -8.52 4.74 3.26
C MET A 43 -8.74 4.58 4.77
N LEU A 44 -7.67 4.45 5.55
CA LEU A 44 -7.77 4.39 7.02
C LEU A 44 -8.38 5.67 7.62
N GLN A 45 -8.10 6.85 7.05
CA GLN A 45 -8.77 8.10 7.44
C GLN A 45 -10.29 8.05 7.19
N LYS A 46 -10.73 7.51 6.05
CA LYS A 46 -12.15 7.28 5.76
C LYS A 46 -12.81 6.33 6.77
N LEU A 47 -12.02 5.43 7.35
CA LEU A 47 -12.47 4.51 8.40
C LEU A 47 -12.31 5.07 9.83
N GLY A 48 -11.94 6.37 9.96
CA GLY A 48 -11.88 7.08 11.23
C GLY A 48 -10.61 6.86 12.04
N LYS A 49 -9.52 6.35 11.42
CA LYS A 49 -8.23 6.13 12.09
C LYS A 49 -7.36 7.40 12.04
N LYS A 50 -6.53 7.60 13.05
CA LYS A 50 -5.53 8.65 13.11
C LYS A 50 -4.25 8.17 12.42
N THR A 51 -3.86 8.81 11.33
CA THR A 51 -2.73 8.36 10.52
C THR A 51 -1.64 9.42 10.39
N ALA A 52 -0.39 8.97 10.16
CA ALA A 52 0.73 9.85 9.86
C ALA A 52 1.61 9.22 8.77
N PHE A 53 2.22 10.07 7.96
CA PHE A 53 3.09 9.67 6.87
C PHE A 53 4.53 10.07 7.13
N VAL A 54 5.46 9.15 6.84
CA VAL A 54 6.91 9.36 6.84
C VAL A 54 7.42 9.18 5.40
N GLY A 55 7.96 10.23 4.81
CA GLY A 55 8.42 10.19 3.43
C GLY A 55 9.12 11.47 3.02
N LYS A 56 9.49 11.56 1.73
CA LYS A 56 10.19 12.72 1.18
C LYS A 56 9.71 13.02 -0.24
N VAL A 57 9.52 14.30 -0.54
CA VAL A 57 9.17 14.84 -1.87
C VAL A 57 10.13 15.97 -2.23
N GLY A 58 10.16 16.39 -3.48
CA GLY A 58 10.92 17.56 -3.89
C GLY A 58 10.35 18.86 -3.32
N ASP A 59 11.19 19.83 -3.04
CA ASP A 59 10.78 21.23 -2.75
C ASP A 59 10.37 21.94 -4.05
N ASP A 60 9.47 21.32 -4.79
CA ASP A 60 8.95 21.77 -6.08
C ASP A 60 7.42 21.95 -6.05
N PHE A 61 6.86 22.35 -7.17
CA PHE A 61 5.41 22.56 -7.29
C PHE A 61 4.62 21.27 -7.01
N LEU A 62 5.07 20.12 -7.51
CA LEU A 62 4.36 18.86 -7.36
C LEU A 62 4.48 18.32 -5.93
N GLY A 63 5.66 18.44 -5.31
CA GLY A 63 5.84 18.07 -3.90
C GLY A 63 4.97 18.87 -2.95
N LYS A 64 4.84 20.19 -3.18
CA LYS A 64 3.92 21.05 -2.40
C LYS A 64 2.45 20.68 -2.62
N MET A 65 2.09 20.36 -3.86
CA MET A 65 0.74 19.88 -4.18
C MET A 65 0.43 18.56 -3.44
N LEU A 66 1.36 17.60 -3.47
CA LEU A 66 1.22 16.32 -2.77
C LEU A 66 1.07 16.51 -1.27
N ALA A 67 1.93 17.33 -0.65
CA ALA A 67 1.84 17.63 0.78
C ALA A 67 0.48 18.21 1.16
N GLY A 68 -0.06 19.12 0.35
CA GLY A 68 -1.40 19.67 0.54
C GLY A 68 -2.48 18.60 0.46
N VAL A 69 -2.43 17.72 -0.57
CA VAL A 69 -3.42 16.65 -0.74
C VAL A 69 -3.41 15.66 0.42
N VAL A 70 -2.23 15.27 0.91
CA VAL A 70 -2.09 14.34 2.04
C VAL A 70 -2.62 14.99 3.33
N ALA A 71 -2.32 16.27 3.55
CA ALA A 71 -2.84 17.02 4.69
C ALA A 71 -4.37 17.20 4.62
N ASP A 72 -4.92 17.53 3.45
CA ASP A 72 -6.36 17.66 3.22
C ASP A 72 -7.12 16.34 3.45
N ALA A 73 -6.46 15.20 3.20
CA ALA A 73 -6.99 13.88 3.55
C ALA A 73 -6.97 13.58 5.06
N GLY A 74 -6.44 14.48 5.89
CA GLY A 74 -6.36 14.34 7.35
C GLY A 74 -5.15 13.57 7.85
N ILE A 75 -4.23 13.18 6.97
CA ILE A 75 -3.01 12.47 7.32
C ILE A 75 -1.99 13.45 7.90
N ASN A 76 -1.41 13.15 9.06
CA ASN A 76 -0.36 13.98 9.64
C ASN A 76 0.91 13.94 8.78
N THR A 77 1.45 15.11 8.46
CA THR A 77 2.61 15.32 7.59
C THR A 77 3.85 15.87 8.31
N ASP A 78 3.90 15.83 9.64
CA ASP A 78 5.01 16.39 10.43
C ASP A 78 6.37 15.76 10.04
N ASN A 79 6.38 14.52 9.53
CA ASN A 79 7.58 13.85 9.05
C ASN A 79 7.63 13.68 7.51
N LEU A 80 6.89 14.48 6.76
CA LEU A 80 7.09 14.64 5.32
C LEU A 80 8.22 15.64 5.06
N LYS A 81 9.30 15.18 4.47
CA LYS A 81 10.49 16.00 4.19
C LYS A 81 10.44 16.56 2.78
N PHE A 82 11.15 17.69 2.57
CA PHE A 82 11.30 18.34 1.27
C PHE A 82 12.76 18.37 0.86
N ASP A 83 13.06 17.83 -0.32
CA ASP A 83 14.40 17.88 -0.90
C ASP A 83 14.54 19.09 -1.82
N ARG A 84 15.62 19.88 -1.65
CA ARG A 84 15.85 21.10 -2.44
C ARG A 84 16.62 20.84 -3.73
N ASP A 85 17.28 19.70 -3.79
CA ASP A 85 18.23 19.38 -4.87
C ASP A 85 17.65 18.33 -5.83
N VAL A 86 16.63 17.56 -5.38
CA VAL A 86 16.04 16.47 -6.15
C VAL A 86 14.52 16.62 -6.24
N HIS A 87 14.00 16.37 -7.45
CA HIS A 87 12.59 16.55 -7.75
C HIS A 87 11.69 15.43 -7.17
N THR A 88 10.42 15.77 -7.04
CA THR A 88 9.35 14.81 -6.75
C THR A 88 9.33 13.69 -7.79
N THR A 89 9.21 12.46 -7.35
CA THR A 89 9.08 11.28 -8.22
C THR A 89 7.82 11.34 -9.06
N LEU A 90 7.95 11.00 -10.35
CA LEU A 90 6.84 10.91 -11.28
C LEU A 90 6.76 9.49 -11.85
N ALA A 91 5.55 9.00 -12.04
CA ALA A 91 5.25 7.83 -12.84
C ALA A 91 4.32 8.23 -13.99
N PHE A 92 4.62 7.77 -15.20
CA PHE A 92 3.75 7.93 -16.36
C PHE A 92 3.12 6.59 -16.65
N VAL A 93 1.79 6.54 -16.63
CA VAL A 93 1.02 5.34 -16.90
C VAL A 93 0.49 5.43 -18.33
N HIS A 94 0.98 4.56 -19.18
CA HIS A 94 0.46 4.35 -20.52
C HIS A 94 -0.49 3.17 -20.53
N THR A 95 -1.71 3.37 -21.00
CA THR A 95 -2.69 2.30 -21.18
C THR A 95 -2.79 2.00 -22.67
N TYR A 96 -2.55 0.76 -23.06
CA TYR A 96 -2.68 0.27 -24.43
C TYR A 96 -4.16 0.03 -24.80
N GLU A 97 -4.44 -0.13 -26.09
CA GLU A 97 -5.82 -0.36 -26.60
C GLU A 97 -6.44 -1.68 -26.11
N ASP A 98 -5.61 -2.67 -25.78
CA ASP A 98 -6.02 -3.95 -25.20
C ASP A 98 -6.26 -3.88 -23.69
N GLY A 99 -6.00 -2.72 -23.06
CA GLY A 99 -6.17 -2.47 -21.64
C GLY A 99 -4.94 -2.80 -20.80
N ASP A 100 -3.85 -3.26 -21.40
CA ASP A 100 -2.57 -3.45 -20.72
C ASP A 100 -1.93 -2.08 -20.38
N ARG A 101 -1.02 -2.08 -19.41
CA ARG A 101 -0.42 -0.87 -18.86
C ARG A 101 1.09 -0.98 -18.81
N ASP A 102 1.75 0.08 -19.23
CA ASP A 102 3.18 0.28 -19.05
C ASP A 102 3.45 1.49 -18.16
N PHE A 103 4.52 1.38 -17.34
CA PHE A 103 4.91 2.41 -16.39
C PHE A 103 6.32 2.91 -16.69
N SER A 104 6.42 4.22 -16.88
CA SER A 104 7.72 4.90 -16.99
C SER A 104 7.97 5.75 -15.75
N PHE A 105 8.98 5.39 -14.97
CA PHE A 105 9.32 6.09 -13.72
C PHE A 105 10.43 7.11 -13.93
N TYR A 106 10.18 8.33 -13.49
CA TYR A 106 11.18 9.40 -13.38
C TYR A 106 11.64 9.51 -11.93
N ARG A 107 12.55 8.59 -11.55
CA ARG A 107 13.00 8.33 -10.17
C ARG A 107 14.51 8.06 -10.09
N ASN A 108 15.34 8.79 -10.91
CA ASN A 108 16.80 8.58 -10.97
C ASN A 108 17.62 9.86 -10.73
N PRO A 109 17.75 10.33 -9.46
CA PRO A 109 16.97 9.98 -8.30
C PRO A 109 15.65 10.73 -8.25
N GLY A 110 14.65 10.15 -7.56
CA GLY A 110 13.49 10.86 -7.04
C GLY A 110 13.71 11.19 -5.57
N ALA A 111 13.02 12.20 -5.05
CA ALA A 111 13.22 12.63 -3.66
C ALA A 111 12.90 11.53 -2.63
N ASP A 112 11.92 10.69 -2.91
CA ASP A 112 11.48 9.62 -2.00
C ASP A 112 12.58 8.58 -1.70
N ILE A 113 13.44 8.24 -2.68
CA ILE A 113 14.54 7.29 -2.46
C ILE A 113 15.73 7.92 -1.72
N LEU A 114 15.71 9.22 -1.50
CA LEU A 114 16.72 9.96 -0.75
C LEU A 114 16.29 10.33 0.68
N LEU A 115 15.16 9.79 1.17
CA LEU A 115 14.84 9.88 2.59
C LEU A 115 15.95 9.16 3.38
N SER A 116 16.72 9.92 4.15
CA SER A 116 17.82 9.36 4.94
C SER A 116 17.35 8.91 6.33
N ALA A 117 18.14 8.01 6.94
CA ALA A 117 17.84 7.54 8.30
C ALA A 117 17.81 8.68 9.34
N ASP A 118 18.60 9.74 9.16
CA ASP A 118 18.63 10.88 10.09
C ASP A 118 17.38 11.78 9.98
N GLU A 119 16.67 11.70 8.85
CA GLU A 119 15.43 12.46 8.64
C GLU A 119 14.20 11.76 9.23
N VAL A 120 14.30 10.48 9.62
CA VAL A 120 13.22 9.73 10.24
C VAL A 120 13.09 10.11 11.71
N ASP A 121 11.95 10.71 12.06
CA ASP A 121 11.57 10.96 13.44
C ASP A 121 10.95 9.71 14.07
N GLU A 122 11.75 8.99 14.83
CA GLU A 122 11.31 7.77 15.52
C GLU A 122 10.18 8.05 16.53
N SER A 123 10.06 9.25 17.04
CA SER A 123 9.03 9.59 18.05
C SER A 123 7.62 9.42 17.49
N ILE A 124 7.40 9.78 16.23
CA ILE A 124 6.11 9.60 15.52
C ILE A 124 5.80 8.10 15.38
N ILE A 125 6.81 7.30 15.03
CA ILE A 125 6.66 5.86 14.85
C ILE A 125 6.37 5.19 16.20
N LYS A 126 7.15 5.54 17.23
CA LYS A 126 6.98 4.97 18.59
C LYS A 126 5.63 5.34 19.22
N ASP A 127 4.96 6.39 18.72
CA ASP A 127 3.63 6.82 19.15
C ASP A 127 2.49 6.28 18.27
N ALA A 128 2.75 5.22 17.49
CA ALA A 128 1.77 4.49 16.67
C ALA A 128 1.42 3.12 17.25
N ARG A 129 0.21 2.63 16.97
CA ARG A 129 -0.22 1.26 17.26
C ARG A 129 0.27 0.28 16.20
N LEU A 130 0.32 0.73 14.94
CA LEU A 130 0.70 -0.05 13.78
C LEU A 130 1.66 0.76 12.90
N PHE A 131 2.67 0.09 12.35
CA PHE A 131 3.60 0.64 11.37
C PHE A 131 3.48 -0.12 10.06
N HIS A 132 3.29 0.60 8.94
CA HIS A 132 3.12 0.03 7.61
C HIS A 132 4.21 0.49 6.66
N PHE A 133 4.72 -0.42 5.81
CA PHE A 133 5.67 -0.10 4.75
C PHE A 133 5.53 -1.07 3.57
N GLY A 134 6.08 -0.64 2.42
CA GLY A 134 6.16 -1.45 1.20
C GLY A 134 7.60 -1.64 0.73
N SER A 135 7.80 -2.37 -0.36
CA SER A 135 9.13 -2.65 -0.88
C SER A 135 9.76 -1.49 -1.66
N LEU A 136 8.98 -0.50 -2.12
CA LEU A 136 9.51 0.61 -2.91
C LEU A 136 10.51 1.48 -2.15
N SER A 137 10.37 1.61 -0.83
CA SER A 137 11.34 2.29 0.03
C SER A 137 12.61 1.49 0.28
N LEU A 138 12.66 0.23 -0.17
CA LEU A 138 13.83 -0.65 -0.09
C LEU A 138 14.66 -0.71 -1.39
N THR A 139 14.19 -0.08 -2.46
CA THR A 139 14.82 -0.11 -3.79
C THR A 139 16.15 0.64 -3.86
N TYR A 140 16.42 1.54 -2.94
CA TYR A 140 17.62 2.36 -2.91
C TYR A 140 18.26 2.37 -1.53
N GLU A 141 19.59 2.36 -1.46
CA GLU A 141 20.35 2.17 -0.21
C GLU A 141 19.99 3.20 0.88
N VAL A 142 19.81 4.48 0.50
CA VAL A 142 19.51 5.56 1.45
C VAL A 142 18.13 5.38 2.08
N SER A 143 17.09 5.20 1.27
CA SER A 143 15.71 4.98 1.76
C SER A 143 15.57 3.62 2.45
N ARG A 144 16.33 2.62 2.02
CA ARG A 144 16.41 1.31 2.68
C ARG A 144 16.88 1.45 4.12
N ALA A 145 17.97 2.20 4.35
CA ALA A 145 18.48 2.46 5.70
C ALA A 145 17.46 3.21 6.57
N ALA A 146 16.73 4.18 5.99
CA ALA A 146 15.65 4.89 6.67
C ALA A 146 14.50 3.94 7.04
N THR A 147 14.09 3.07 6.13
CA THR A 147 13.04 2.08 6.36
C THR A 147 13.43 1.08 7.44
N GLN A 148 14.68 0.58 7.39
CA GLN A 148 15.20 -0.35 8.41
C GLN A 148 15.22 0.28 9.81
N LYS A 149 15.62 1.54 9.90
CA LYS A 149 15.58 2.31 11.16
C LYS A 149 14.14 2.46 11.67
N ALA A 150 13.21 2.81 10.78
CA ALA A 150 11.79 2.98 11.11
C ALA A 150 11.16 1.68 11.61
N VAL A 151 11.41 0.57 10.94
CA VAL A 151 10.95 -0.78 11.36
C VAL A 151 11.52 -1.16 12.71
N ALA A 152 12.82 -0.92 12.96
CA ALA A 152 13.43 -1.19 14.25
C ALA A 152 12.77 -0.39 15.38
N ALA A 153 12.50 0.92 15.16
CA ALA A 153 11.82 1.77 16.12
C ALA A 153 10.37 1.32 16.39
N ALA A 154 9.66 0.84 15.35
CA ALA A 154 8.31 0.29 15.50
C ALA A 154 8.30 -0.98 16.35
N LYS A 155 9.22 -1.90 16.08
CA LYS A 155 9.36 -3.16 16.85
C LYS A 155 9.74 -2.89 18.31
N GLU A 156 10.70 -1.98 18.56
CA GLU A 156 11.08 -1.57 19.92
C GLU A 156 9.90 -1.01 20.70
N ALA A 157 8.99 -0.28 20.03
CA ALA A 157 7.81 0.32 20.63
C ALA A 157 6.61 -0.64 20.76
N GLY A 158 6.74 -1.89 20.31
CA GLY A 158 5.67 -2.90 20.30
C GLY A 158 4.53 -2.57 19.33
N CYS A 159 4.82 -1.88 18.22
CA CYS A 159 3.86 -1.67 17.16
C CYS A 159 3.64 -2.98 16.40
N ILE A 160 2.42 -3.22 15.91
CA ILE A 160 2.16 -4.22 14.89
C ILE A 160 2.85 -3.73 13.60
N VAL A 161 3.72 -4.55 13.03
CA VAL A 161 4.43 -4.22 11.77
C VAL A 161 3.73 -4.89 10.61
N THR A 162 3.38 -4.13 9.56
CA THR A 162 2.67 -4.63 8.39
C THR A 162 3.44 -4.34 7.12
N PHE A 163 3.46 -5.31 6.22
CA PHE A 163 4.21 -5.24 4.98
C PHE A 163 3.35 -5.61 3.77
N ASP A 164 3.43 -4.81 2.72
CA ASP A 164 2.92 -5.11 1.38
C ASP A 164 4.10 -5.00 0.39
N PRO A 165 4.61 -6.09 -0.20
CA PRO A 165 5.69 -6.03 -1.16
C PRO A 165 5.43 -5.02 -2.27
N ASN A 166 4.23 -5.04 -2.83
CA ASN A 166 3.80 -4.15 -3.90
C ASN A 166 4.87 -3.99 -4.97
N LEU A 167 5.38 -5.14 -5.43
CA LEU A 167 6.54 -5.25 -6.30
C LEU A 167 6.36 -4.46 -7.61
N ARG A 168 7.38 -3.67 -7.92
CA ARG A 168 7.53 -2.98 -9.22
C ARG A 168 8.90 -3.31 -9.79
N GLU A 169 8.97 -4.40 -10.55
CA GLU A 169 10.22 -4.94 -11.10
C GLU A 169 11.12 -3.87 -11.77
N PRO A 170 10.58 -2.92 -12.58
CA PRO A 170 11.43 -1.92 -13.25
C PRO A 170 12.15 -0.95 -12.30
N LEU A 171 11.80 -0.91 -11.02
CA LEU A 171 12.43 -0.03 -10.02
C LEU A 171 13.62 -0.67 -9.31
N TRP A 172 13.87 -1.95 -9.55
CA TRP A 172 14.98 -2.69 -8.94
C TRP A 172 16.19 -2.79 -9.89
N LYS A 173 17.38 -2.79 -9.32
CA LYS A 173 18.61 -3.01 -10.11
C LYS A 173 18.67 -4.45 -10.65
N THR A 174 18.24 -5.40 -9.83
CA THR A 174 18.10 -6.82 -10.19
C THR A 174 16.91 -7.43 -9.45
N LEU A 175 16.34 -8.49 -10.01
CA LEU A 175 15.28 -9.23 -9.33
C LEU A 175 15.79 -10.00 -8.10
N ASP A 176 17.06 -10.37 -8.08
CA ASP A 176 17.69 -10.97 -6.89
C ASP A 176 17.73 -9.96 -5.73
N GLU A 177 18.07 -8.68 -6.00
CA GLU A 177 18.00 -7.63 -4.97
C GLU A 177 16.57 -7.42 -4.48
N ALA A 178 15.59 -7.45 -5.39
CA ALA A 178 14.18 -7.36 -5.04
C ALA A 178 13.78 -8.50 -4.09
N HIS A 179 14.16 -9.73 -4.44
CA HIS A 179 13.89 -10.92 -3.64
C HIS A 179 14.50 -10.81 -2.23
N ASP A 180 15.78 -10.44 -2.14
CA ASP A 180 16.47 -10.29 -0.85
C ASP A 180 15.82 -9.23 0.05
N GLN A 181 15.38 -8.11 -0.52
CA GLN A 181 14.76 -7.03 0.25
C GLN A 181 13.31 -7.37 0.64
N ILE A 182 12.58 -8.08 -0.18
CA ILE A 182 11.23 -8.59 0.15
C ILE A 182 11.33 -9.67 1.22
N ASP A 183 12.31 -10.59 1.11
CA ASP A 183 12.64 -11.56 2.18
C ASP A 183 12.89 -10.85 3.51
N TRP A 184 13.72 -9.79 3.50
CA TRP A 184 13.96 -9.00 4.70
C TRP A 184 12.65 -8.40 5.25
N GLY A 185 11.79 -7.83 4.41
CA GLY A 185 10.50 -7.25 4.82
C GLY A 185 9.57 -8.27 5.46
N MET A 186 9.47 -9.46 4.87
CA MET A 186 8.67 -10.57 5.41
C MET A 186 9.15 -11.03 6.79
N ARG A 187 10.46 -11.00 7.05
CA ARG A 187 11.03 -11.33 8.39
C ARG A 187 10.72 -10.27 9.45
N GLN A 188 10.24 -9.10 9.05
CA GLN A 188 9.95 -8.01 9.98
C GLN A 188 8.48 -7.92 10.37
N CYS A 189 7.56 -8.42 9.54
CA CYS A 189 6.14 -8.13 9.68
C CYS A 189 5.35 -9.15 10.51
N ASP A 190 4.28 -8.66 11.13
CA ASP A 190 3.26 -9.44 11.81
C ASP A 190 2.04 -9.68 10.89
N VAL A 191 1.83 -8.79 9.91
CA VAL A 191 0.78 -8.90 8.89
C VAL A 191 1.41 -8.70 7.53
N LEU A 192 1.26 -9.68 6.66
CA LEU A 192 1.68 -9.64 5.26
C LEU A 192 0.43 -9.56 4.37
N LYS A 193 0.37 -8.56 3.50
CA LYS A 193 -0.51 -8.62 2.33
C LYS A 193 0.36 -8.91 1.11
N ILE A 194 -0.01 -9.90 0.32
CA ILE A 194 0.69 -10.30 -0.90
C ILE A 194 -0.34 -10.59 -2.00
N SER A 195 -0.01 -10.29 -3.25
CA SER A 195 -0.85 -10.63 -4.40
C SER A 195 -0.51 -12.03 -4.96
N ASP A 196 -1.42 -12.54 -5.79
CA ASP A 196 -1.27 -13.79 -6.53
C ASP A 196 0.03 -13.85 -7.37
N ASN A 197 0.29 -12.80 -8.14
CA ASN A 197 1.52 -12.72 -8.95
C ASN A 197 2.78 -12.65 -8.08
N GLU A 198 2.73 -11.90 -6.97
CA GLU A 198 3.87 -11.74 -6.07
C GLU A 198 4.23 -13.02 -5.35
N ILE A 199 3.24 -13.78 -4.86
CA ILE A 199 3.52 -15.06 -4.19
C ILE A 199 4.11 -16.08 -5.16
N GLN A 200 3.59 -16.14 -6.40
CA GLN A 200 4.12 -17.02 -7.44
C GLN A 200 5.57 -16.64 -7.80
N TRP A 201 5.82 -15.34 -8.02
CA TRP A 201 7.15 -14.83 -8.31
C TRP A 201 8.13 -15.12 -7.16
N PHE A 202 7.73 -14.86 -5.91
CA PHE A 202 8.61 -14.99 -4.75
C PHE A 202 8.93 -16.45 -4.41
N THR A 203 7.94 -17.33 -4.48
CA THR A 203 8.09 -18.74 -4.06
C THR A 203 8.43 -19.69 -5.21
N GLY A 204 8.25 -19.26 -6.46
CA GLY A 204 8.38 -20.11 -7.65
C GLY A 204 7.31 -21.20 -7.71
N ARG A 205 6.18 -21.06 -7.01
CA ARG A 205 5.07 -22.01 -6.99
C ARG A 205 3.86 -21.43 -7.72
N GLU A 206 3.23 -22.27 -8.56
CA GLU A 206 1.97 -21.90 -9.22
C GLU A 206 0.77 -22.04 -8.26
N ASP A 207 0.82 -23.06 -7.40
CA ASP A 207 -0.20 -23.27 -6.38
C ASP A 207 -0.01 -22.32 -5.20
N PHE A 208 -1.07 -21.58 -4.87
CA PHE A 208 -1.03 -20.58 -3.82
C PHE A 208 -0.89 -21.19 -2.43
N ASP A 209 -1.53 -22.33 -2.16
CA ASP A 209 -1.46 -22.98 -0.84
C ASP A 209 -0.05 -23.55 -0.58
N GLU A 210 0.62 -24.07 -1.64
CA GLU A 210 2.05 -24.43 -1.54
C GLU A 210 2.92 -23.19 -1.26
N GLY A 211 2.66 -22.08 -1.97
CA GLY A 211 3.36 -20.81 -1.76
C GLY A 211 3.18 -20.27 -0.34
N ILE A 212 1.94 -20.21 0.14
CA ILE A 212 1.64 -19.76 1.52
C ILE A 212 2.32 -20.65 2.55
N LYS A 213 2.30 -21.98 2.34
CA LYS A 213 2.98 -22.89 3.26
C LYS A 213 4.48 -22.60 3.36
N ILE A 214 5.15 -22.31 2.25
CA ILE A 214 6.56 -21.88 2.27
C ILE A 214 6.73 -20.62 3.11
N LEU A 215 5.83 -19.61 2.94
CA LEU A 215 5.91 -18.39 3.73
C LEU A 215 5.68 -18.64 5.21
N GLN A 216 4.69 -19.44 5.59
CA GLN A 216 4.40 -19.80 6.98
C GLN A 216 5.59 -20.56 7.62
N ASP A 217 6.13 -21.54 6.91
CA ASP A 217 7.24 -22.37 7.42
C ASP A 217 8.56 -21.55 7.57
N THR A 218 8.70 -20.44 6.79
CA THR A 218 9.94 -19.65 6.74
C THR A 218 9.93 -18.43 7.65
N TYR A 219 8.79 -17.71 7.73
CA TYR A 219 8.75 -16.35 8.29
C TYR A 219 7.96 -16.22 9.60
N ASN A 220 7.18 -17.21 9.97
CA ASN A 220 6.36 -17.19 11.20
C ASN A 220 5.48 -15.92 11.28
N ILE A 221 4.87 -15.52 10.15
CA ILE A 221 3.99 -14.35 10.06
C ILE A 221 2.61 -14.74 10.59
N PRO A 222 2.10 -14.06 11.63
CA PRO A 222 0.80 -14.40 12.23
C PRO A 222 -0.38 -14.35 11.27
N LEU A 223 -0.46 -13.31 10.43
CA LEU A 223 -1.56 -13.12 9.48
C LEU A 223 -1.04 -12.86 8.06
N ILE A 224 -1.38 -13.73 7.13
CA ILE A 224 -1.07 -13.57 5.71
C ILE A 224 -2.36 -13.39 4.92
N LEU A 225 -2.37 -12.41 4.04
CA LEU A 225 -3.49 -12.04 3.19
C LEU A 225 -3.07 -12.17 1.74
N LEU A 226 -3.77 -13.01 0.99
CA LEU A 226 -3.58 -13.20 -0.43
C LEU A 226 -4.71 -12.51 -1.20
N SER A 227 -4.37 -11.48 -1.97
CA SER A 227 -5.29 -10.81 -2.88
C SER A 227 -5.16 -11.40 -4.29
N MET A 228 -6.28 -11.84 -4.89
CA MET A 228 -6.32 -12.56 -6.17
C MET A 228 -7.19 -11.82 -7.21
N GLY A 229 -7.25 -10.49 -7.11
CA GLY A 229 -7.97 -9.65 -8.05
C GLY A 229 -9.43 -10.08 -8.25
N ARG A 230 -9.76 -10.56 -9.46
CA ARG A 230 -11.12 -11.01 -9.80
C ARG A 230 -11.51 -12.35 -9.19
N ASP A 231 -10.57 -13.06 -8.60
CA ASP A 231 -10.81 -14.34 -7.93
C ASP A 231 -11.07 -14.18 -6.43
N GLY A 232 -10.99 -12.94 -5.93
CA GLY A 232 -11.27 -12.62 -4.53
C GLY A 232 -10.03 -12.57 -3.65
N SER A 233 -10.13 -13.11 -2.44
CA SER A 233 -9.02 -13.07 -1.48
C SER A 233 -9.09 -14.22 -0.49
N ARG A 234 -7.91 -14.56 0.08
CA ARG A 234 -7.77 -15.52 1.18
C ARG A 234 -7.02 -14.89 2.35
N ALA A 235 -7.33 -15.36 3.55
CA ALA A 235 -6.60 -15.03 4.77
C ALA A 235 -6.15 -16.31 5.47
N TYR A 236 -4.92 -16.29 5.97
CA TYR A 236 -4.29 -17.42 6.65
C TYR A 236 -3.79 -16.94 8.01
N TYR A 237 -4.29 -17.56 9.07
CA TYR A 237 -3.91 -17.30 10.45
C TYR A 237 -3.60 -18.64 11.14
N GLY A 238 -2.32 -18.99 11.23
CA GLY A 238 -1.92 -20.35 11.60
C GLY A 238 -2.56 -21.39 10.67
N ASP A 239 -3.29 -22.33 11.23
CA ASP A 239 -4.03 -23.36 10.48
C ASP A 239 -5.44 -22.91 10.03
N VAL A 240 -5.87 -21.70 10.46
CA VAL A 240 -7.18 -21.15 10.08
C VAL A 240 -7.07 -20.51 8.71
N VAL A 241 -7.95 -20.92 7.80
CA VAL A 241 -8.05 -20.36 6.44
C VAL A 241 -9.47 -19.85 6.22
N ALA A 242 -9.57 -18.66 5.63
CA ALA A 242 -10.83 -18.11 5.15
C ALA A 242 -10.66 -17.61 3.71
N GLU A 243 -11.75 -17.68 2.94
CA GLU A 243 -11.83 -17.21 1.57
C GLU A 243 -13.06 -16.31 1.40
N ALA A 244 -12.92 -15.21 0.67
CA ALA A 244 -14.05 -14.36 0.31
C ALA A 244 -14.06 -14.10 -1.20
N LYS A 245 -15.27 -14.18 -1.78
CA LYS A 245 -15.50 -13.91 -3.20
C LYS A 245 -15.31 -12.42 -3.51
N PRO A 246 -14.96 -12.08 -4.76
CA PRO A 246 -14.83 -10.69 -5.19
C PRO A 246 -16.21 -10.03 -5.35
N PHE A 247 -16.22 -8.69 -5.24
CA PHE A 247 -17.34 -7.86 -5.65
C PHE A 247 -17.06 -7.32 -7.05
N ILE A 248 -17.54 -8.01 -8.10
CA ILE A 248 -17.28 -7.59 -9.49
C ILE A 248 -18.08 -6.34 -9.83
N GLN A 249 -17.41 -5.31 -10.35
CA GLN A 249 -18.02 -4.08 -10.84
C GLN A 249 -18.02 -4.09 -12.39
N GLU A 250 -19.20 -3.87 -13.00
CA GLU A 250 -19.33 -3.81 -14.46
C GLU A 250 -18.74 -2.52 -15.05
N ASN A 251 -18.68 -1.46 -14.24
CA ASN A 251 -18.19 -0.13 -14.60
C ASN A 251 -16.77 0.12 -14.09
N THR A 252 -15.92 -0.90 -14.03
CA THR A 252 -14.50 -0.74 -13.68
C THR A 252 -13.82 0.23 -14.65
N ILE A 253 -13.17 1.26 -14.11
CA ILE A 253 -12.41 2.27 -14.86
C ILE A 253 -10.93 1.94 -14.81
N GLU A 254 -10.40 1.72 -13.59
CA GLU A 254 -9.00 1.36 -13.35
C GLU A 254 -8.84 0.60 -12.04
N THR A 255 -7.68 -0.02 -11.83
CA THR A 255 -7.42 -0.82 -10.63
C THR A 255 -6.43 -0.18 -9.67
N THR A 256 -6.05 1.08 -9.93
CA THR A 256 -5.12 1.83 -9.06
C THR A 256 -5.68 1.96 -7.65
N GLY A 257 -4.87 1.61 -6.65
CA GLY A 257 -5.26 1.70 -5.25
C GLY A 257 -6.17 0.59 -4.73
N ALA A 258 -6.58 -0.40 -5.56
CA ALA A 258 -7.44 -1.49 -5.09
C ALA A 258 -6.74 -2.36 -4.03
N GLY A 259 -5.48 -2.73 -4.27
CA GLY A 259 -4.65 -3.46 -3.30
C GLY A 259 -4.43 -2.69 -2.00
N ASP A 260 -4.15 -1.38 -2.12
CA ASP A 260 -3.93 -0.49 -0.98
C ASP A 260 -5.22 -0.33 -0.15
N THR A 261 -6.37 -0.20 -0.83
CA THR A 261 -7.70 -0.13 -0.19
C THR A 261 -8.02 -1.43 0.55
N PHE A 262 -7.77 -2.58 -0.08
CA PHE A 262 -7.91 -3.89 0.54
C PHE A 262 -7.03 -3.99 1.79
N CYS A 263 -5.74 -3.69 1.68
CA CYS A 263 -4.79 -3.67 2.79
C CYS A 263 -5.29 -2.79 3.93
N ALA A 264 -5.68 -1.55 3.65
CA ALA A 264 -6.18 -0.61 4.66
C ALA A 264 -7.40 -1.13 5.42
N CYS A 265 -8.35 -1.79 4.74
CA CYS A 265 -9.53 -2.37 5.38
C CYS A 265 -9.16 -3.51 6.33
N VAL A 266 -8.20 -4.34 5.94
CA VAL A 266 -7.65 -5.38 6.82
C VAL A 266 -6.96 -4.77 8.03
N LEU A 267 -6.10 -3.75 7.83
CA LEU A 267 -5.43 -3.07 8.92
C LEU A 267 -6.42 -2.38 9.87
N ASN A 268 -7.52 -1.84 9.33
CA ASN A 268 -8.62 -1.32 10.16
C ASN A 268 -9.21 -2.41 11.06
N TYR A 269 -9.47 -3.60 10.50
CA TYR A 269 -10.01 -4.71 11.28
C TYR A 269 -9.04 -5.14 12.40
N VAL A 270 -7.76 -5.28 12.07
CA VAL A 270 -6.70 -5.62 13.04
C VAL A 270 -6.59 -4.56 14.15
N LEU A 271 -6.70 -3.28 13.83
CA LEU A 271 -6.69 -2.21 14.83
C LEU A 271 -7.88 -2.27 15.79
N ASP A 272 -9.06 -2.68 15.30
CA ASP A 272 -10.28 -2.73 16.12
C ASP A 272 -10.37 -4.02 16.94
N ASN A 273 -9.88 -5.15 16.42
CA ASN A 273 -10.08 -6.48 17.00
C ASN A 273 -8.79 -7.15 17.50
N GLY A 274 -7.61 -6.65 17.14
CA GLY A 274 -6.32 -7.28 17.43
C GLY A 274 -5.97 -8.41 16.45
N LEU A 275 -4.87 -9.12 16.77
CA LEU A 275 -4.38 -10.28 16.02
C LEU A 275 -4.57 -11.60 16.79
N GLU A 276 -5.26 -11.56 17.90
CA GLU A 276 -5.48 -12.73 18.75
C GLU A 276 -6.84 -13.37 18.44
N ASP A 277 -6.92 -14.70 18.54
CA ASP A 277 -8.16 -15.48 18.42
C ASP A 277 -8.96 -15.23 17.11
N LEU A 278 -8.26 -15.09 15.99
CA LEU A 278 -8.90 -14.96 14.68
C LEU A 278 -9.40 -16.35 14.23
N ASP A 279 -10.70 -16.50 14.10
CA ASP A 279 -11.37 -17.67 13.55
C ASP A 279 -11.82 -17.43 12.08
N THR A 280 -12.38 -18.47 11.46
CA THR A 280 -12.82 -18.39 10.06
C THR A 280 -13.90 -17.33 9.84
N ASP A 281 -14.83 -17.14 10.80
CA ASP A 281 -15.92 -16.17 10.67
C ASP A 281 -15.37 -14.74 10.70
N LYS A 282 -14.46 -14.44 11.63
CA LYS A 282 -13.80 -13.15 11.76
C LYS A 282 -12.95 -12.82 10.54
N LEU A 283 -12.19 -13.80 10.04
CA LEU A 283 -11.39 -13.62 8.82
C LEU A 283 -12.29 -13.41 7.61
N THR A 284 -13.41 -14.13 7.50
CA THR A 284 -14.37 -13.95 6.39
C THR A 284 -15.01 -12.56 6.43
N GLU A 285 -15.46 -12.08 7.61
CA GLU A 285 -15.98 -10.72 7.77
C GLU A 285 -14.97 -9.66 7.31
N MET A 286 -13.73 -9.78 7.76
CA MET A 286 -12.62 -8.91 7.37
C MET A 286 -12.42 -8.89 5.85
N LEU A 287 -12.35 -10.06 5.21
CA LEU A 287 -12.13 -10.18 3.76
C LEU A 287 -13.31 -9.65 2.95
N VAL A 288 -14.54 -9.90 3.36
CA VAL A 288 -15.75 -9.41 2.68
C VAL A 288 -15.75 -7.88 2.65
N PHE A 289 -15.46 -7.23 3.78
CA PHE A 289 -15.39 -5.78 3.84
C PHE A 289 -14.24 -5.23 2.97
N ALA A 290 -13.07 -5.85 3.03
CA ALA A 290 -11.90 -5.44 2.24
C ALA A 290 -12.14 -5.60 0.73
N ASN A 291 -12.71 -6.73 0.29
CA ASN A 291 -13.05 -6.97 -1.13
C ASN A 291 -14.11 -5.97 -1.64
N ALA A 292 -15.13 -5.67 -0.84
CA ALA A 292 -16.15 -4.70 -1.21
C ALA A 292 -15.56 -3.29 -1.39
N ALA A 293 -14.74 -2.84 -0.44
CA ALA A 293 -14.06 -1.54 -0.53
C ALA A 293 -13.12 -1.47 -1.73
N ALA A 294 -12.29 -2.51 -1.95
CA ALA A 294 -11.39 -2.61 -3.08
C ALA A 294 -12.12 -2.61 -4.42
N SER A 295 -13.33 -3.16 -4.49
CA SER A 295 -14.14 -3.13 -5.71
C SER A 295 -14.69 -1.74 -6.03
N ILE A 296 -15.11 -0.97 -5.03
CA ILE A 296 -15.67 0.37 -5.23
C ILE A 296 -14.62 1.31 -5.83
N ILE A 297 -13.39 1.28 -5.33
CA ILE A 297 -12.35 2.19 -5.84
C ILE A 297 -12.04 1.95 -7.31
N THR A 298 -12.20 0.72 -7.82
CA THR A 298 -11.97 0.43 -9.25
C THR A 298 -12.94 1.15 -10.20
N THR A 299 -14.04 1.68 -9.68
CA THR A 299 -15.02 2.48 -10.44
C THR A 299 -14.68 3.98 -10.48
N ARG A 300 -13.53 4.38 -9.95
CA ARG A 300 -13.10 5.78 -9.80
C ARG A 300 -11.72 5.98 -10.42
N LYS A 301 -11.43 7.20 -10.89
CA LYS A 301 -10.09 7.56 -11.36
C LYS A 301 -9.23 8.04 -10.19
N GLY A 302 -7.98 7.57 -10.17
CA GLY A 302 -7.02 7.85 -9.09
C GLY A 302 -7.28 7.00 -7.85
N ALA A 303 -6.52 7.26 -6.79
CA ALA A 303 -6.61 6.49 -5.56
C ALA A 303 -6.83 7.38 -4.32
N LEU A 304 -5.82 8.12 -3.90
CA LEU A 304 -5.77 8.83 -2.62
C LEU A 304 -7.00 9.71 -2.34
N LYS A 305 -7.49 10.43 -3.35
CA LYS A 305 -8.62 11.36 -3.22
C LYS A 305 -10.00 10.72 -3.30
N VAL A 306 -10.10 9.48 -3.76
CA VAL A 306 -11.36 8.85 -4.13
C VAL A 306 -11.68 7.59 -3.33
N MET A 307 -11.03 7.41 -2.20
CA MET A 307 -11.29 6.30 -1.28
C MET A 307 -12.77 6.24 -0.89
N PRO A 308 -13.39 5.03 -0.85
CA PRO A 308 -14.79 4.88 -0.50
C PRO A 308 -15.05 5.23 0.96
N GLU A 309 -16.25 5.75 1.22
CA GLU A 309 -16.75 5.93 2.58
C GLU A 309 -17.21 4.59 3.15
N ARG A 310 -17.11 4.40 4.47
CA ARG A 310 -17.58 3.18 5.16
C ARG A 310 -19.03 2.82 4.77
N SER A 311 -19.92 3.80 4.71
CA SER A 311 -21.32 3.59 4.36
C SER A 311 -21.56 3.10 2.95
N GLU A 312 -20.68 3.44 1.99
CA GLU A 312 -20.75 2.92 0.62
C GLU A 312 -20.38 1.43 0.59
N VAL A 313 -19.36 1.06 1.38
CA VAL A 313 -18.92 -0.34 1.50
C VAL A 313 -20.01 -1.19 2.14
N GLU A 314 -20.56 -0.75 3.27
CA GLU A 314 -21.63 -1.45 4.00
C GLU A 314 -22.89 -1.61 3.13
N LYS A 315 -23.25 -0.57 2.38
CA LYS A 315 -24.36 -0.62 1.42
C LYS A 315 -24.14 -1.67 0.33
N LEU A 316 -22.94 -1.69 -0.29
CA LEU A 316 -22.62 -2.67 -1.33
C LEU A 316 -22.69 -4.10 -0.81
N ILE A 317 -22.20 -4.34 0.42
CA ILE A 317 -22.29 -5.66 1.07
C ILE A 317 -23.76 -6.07 1.26
N ALA A 318 -24.59 -5.16 1.79
CA ALA A 318 -26.01 -5.44 2.06
C ALA A 318 -26.83 -5.70 0.76
N GLU A 319 -26.45 -5.12 -0.37
CA GLU A 319 -27.11 -5.32 -1.66
C GLU A 319 -26.74 -6.64 -2.34
N ARG A 320 -25.65 -7.31 -1.91
CA ARG A 320 -25.15 -8.54 -2.54
C ARG A 320 -25.15 -9.77 -1.62
N GLN A 321 -25.56 -9.62 -0.36
CA GLN A 321 -25.92 -10.70 0.54
C GLN A 321 -27.39 -11.09 0.35
#